data_f66ae0d006eaa37e3bdd109b4cb06759
#
_entry.id   f66ae0d006eaa37e3bdd109b4cb06759
#
_cell.length_a   1.000
_cell.length_b   1.000
_cell.length_c   1.000
_cell.angle_alpha   90.00
_cell.angle_beta   90.00
_cell.angle_gamma   90.00
#
_symmetry.space_group_name_H-M   'P 1'
#
loop_
_entity.id
_entity.type
_entity.pdbx_description
1 polymer ?
#
loop_
_entity_poly.entity_id
_entity_poly.type
_entity_poly.pdbx_seq_one_letter_code
_entity_poly.pdbx_strand_id
1 'polypeptide(L)'
;MDISTRTKQLKAIFSYDKKIILEDQPLEIRPYHFIQDMGIKEIEQFQQLIPTSEFCSIPDNSIQENKNFSYTIFTPKGSRKTNQAILLLHGLNERNWDKYLTWAEYLSSATGKAVILFPIAFHMNRTPCNWYNPRALMSWVARRKQEVKHLDNSTFVNVALSYRLSDTPLRFYISGKESMFNLWQLFREIKNGQHPLFEKESYFRILHRRLSVTDSDDCQSGTFIG
;
A
#
# COMPACT_ATOMS: atom_id res chain seq x y z
N MET A 1 17.36 -11.62 17.58
CA MET A 1 17.33 -11.99 16.13
C MET A 1 17.65 -10.75 15.33
N ASP A 2 18.48 -10.86 14.31
CA ASP A 2 18.78 -9.76 13.38
C ASP A 2 17.56 -9.42 12.51
N ILE A 3 17.36 -8.11 12.25
CA ILE A 3 16.22 -7.59 11.48
C ILE A 3 16.16 -8.18 10.06
N SER A 4 17.31 -8.38 9.43
CA SER A 4 17.39 -8.96 8.07
C SER A 4 16.88 -10.39 8.04
N THR A 5 17.28 -11.19 9.02
CA THR A 5 16.81 -12.57 9.19
C THR A 5 15.31 -12.61 9.48
N ARG A 6 14.82 -11.72 10.36
CA ARG A 6 13.39 -11.64 10.66
C ARG A 6 12.56 -11.25 9.45
N THR A 7 13.03 -10.27 8.69
CA THR A 7 12.36 -9.87 7.43
C THR A 7 12.24 -11.04 6.46
N LYS A 8 13.28 -11.85 6.30
CA LYS A 8 13.25 -13.03 5.42
C LYS A 8 12.22 -14.06 5.90
N GLN A 9 12.14 -14.31 7.21
CA GLN A 9 11.17 -15.24 7.80
C GLN A 9 9.73 -14.75 7.57
N LEU A 10 9.43 -13.50 7.91
CA LEU A 10 8.10 -12.92 7.72
C LEU A 10 7.70 -12.91 6.25
N LYS A 11 8.62 -12.56 5.36
CA LYS A 11 8.39 -12.61 3.91
C LYS A 11 8.04 -14.00 3.41
N ALA A 12 8.69 -15.04 3.93
CA ALA A 12 8.45 -16.42 3.51
C ALA A 12 7.05 -16.93 3.87
N ILE A 13 6.45 -16.41 4.95
CA ILE A 13 5.13 -16.84 5.44
C ILE A 13 4.01 -15.86 5.08
N PHE A 14 4.33 -14.60 4.75
CA PHE A 14 3.33 -13.55 4.49
C PHE A 14 2.41 -13.91 3.33
N SER A 15 1.10 -13.71 3.54
CA SER A 15 0.06 -13.97 2.54
C SER A 15 -1.07 -12.95 2.66
N TYR A 16 -1.67 -12.60 1.52
CA TYR A 16 -2.89 -11.82 1.45
C TYR A 16 -4.18 -12.64 1.61
N ASP A 17 -4.05 -13.98 1.62
CA ASP A 17 -5.22 -14.87 1.51
C ASP A 17 -5.41 -15.74 2.75
N LYS A 18 -4.37 -15.86 3.58
CA LYS A 18 -4.37 -16.79 4.71
C LYS A 18 -4.06 -16.07 6.01
N LYS A 19 -4.82 -16.44 7.06
CA LYS A 19 -4.47 -16.09 8.44
C LYS A 19 -3.17 -16.80 8.82
N ILE A 20 -2.24 -16.06 9.42
CA ILE A 20 -0.94 -16.57 9.86
C ILE A 20 -0.84 -16.34 11.35
N ILE A 21 -0.46 -17.37 12.09
CA ILE A 21 -0.14 -17.30 13.51
C ILE A 21 1.37 -17.32 13.61
N LEU A 22 1.96 -16.30 14.23
CA LEU A 22 3.40 -16.28 14.49
C LEU A 22 3.67 -17.18 15.70
N GLU A 23 4.49 -18.22 15.52
CA GLU A 23 4.76 -19.23 16.57
C GLU A 23 5.63 -18.68 17.69
N ASP A 24 6.54 -17.79 17.35
CA ASP A 24 7.54 -17.18 18.22
C ASP A 24 7.13 -15.81 18.81
N GLN A 25 5.95 -15.33 18.45
CA GLN A 25 5.37 -14.07 18.93
C GLN A 25 3.89 -14.25 19.25
N PRO A 26 3.35 -13.55 20.25
CA PRO A 26 1.93 -13.60 20.57
C PRO A 26 1.09 -12.79 19.58
N LEU A 27 1.37 -12.90 18.29
CA LEU A 27 0.77 -12.14 17.21
C LEU A 27 0.19 -13.05 16.13
N GLU A 28 -0.75 -12.50 15.39
CA GLU A 28 -1.28 -13.11 14.18
C GLU A 28 -1.46 -12.05 13.09
N ILE A 29 -1.36 -12.49 11.84
CA ILE A 29 -1.59 -11.67 10.65
C ILE A 29 -2.91 -12.12 10.05
N ARG A 30 -3.86 -11.20 9.91
CA ARG A 30 -5.18 -11.47 9.34
C ARG A 30 -5.36 -10.70 8.04
N PRO A 31 -5.59 -11.37 6.92
CA PRO A 31 -6.03 -10.70 5.70
C PRO A 31 -7.50 -10.33 5.79
N TYR A 32 -7.84 -9.21 5.18
CA TYR A 32 -9.20 -8.73 4.99
C TYR A 32 -9.39 -8.30 3.55
N HIS A 33 -10.54 -8.60 3.02
CA HIS A 33 -10.92 -8.23 1.68
C HIS A 33 -11.58 -6.86 1.67
N PHE A 34 -11.20 -6.03 0.69
CA PHE A 34 -11.75 -4.71 0.50
C PHE A 34 -12.32 -4.60 -0.90
N ILE A 35 -13.57 -4.22 -0.97
CA ILE A 35 -14.26 -3.88 -2.22
C ILE A 35 -14.58 -2.40 -2.14
N GLN A 36 -14.06 -1.64 -3.09
CA GLN A 36 -14.35 -0.22 -3.16
C GLN A 36 -15.84 0.01 -3.40
N ASP A 37 -16.47 0.78 -2.54
CA ASP A 37 -17.82 1.29 -2.77
C ASP A 37 -17.84 2.10 -4.08
N MET A 38 -19.00 2.15 -4.71
CA MET A 38 -19.24 2.73 -6.03
C MET A 38 -18.35 3.92 -6.34
N GLY A 39 -17.91 3.95 -7.59
CA GLY A 39 -16.97 4.91 -8.12
C GLY A 39 -17.33 6.34 -7.73
N ILE A 40 -16.36 7.02 -7.17
CA ILE A 40 -16.50 8.43 -6.84
C ILE A 40 -16.60 9.13 -8.16
N LYS A 41 -17.78 9.66 -8.50
CA LYS A 41 -18.06 10.30 -9.79
C LYS A 41 -16.97 11.28 -10.23
N GLU A 42 -16.43 12.03 -9.27
CA GLU A 42 -15.30 12.93 -9.52
C GLU A 42 -14.04 12.20 -9.99
N ILE A 43 -13.72 11.05 -9.41
CA ILE A 43 -12.55 10.24 -9.81
C ILE A 43 -12.78 9.61 -11.17
N GLU A 44 -13.99 9.13 -11.45
CA GLU A 44 -14.34 8.57 -12.77
C GLU A 44 -14.20 9.61 -13.88
N GLN A 45 -14.59 10.85 -13.64
CA GLN A 45 -14.39 11.95 -14.58
C GLN A 45 -12.91 12.21 -14.84
N PHE A 46 -12.07 12.23 -13.81
CA PHE A 46 -10.63 12.39 -13.96
C PHE A 46 -9.97 11.19 -14.64
N GLN A 47 -10.41 9.97 -14.35
CA GLN A 47 -9.89 8.76 -14.98
C GLN A 47 -10.15 8.73 -16.49
N GLN A 48 -11.28 9.29 -16.95
CA GLN A 48 -11.57 9.42 -18.37
C GLN A 48 -10.63 10.38 -19.10
N LEU A 49 -10.02 11.32 -18.38
CA LEU A 49 -9.05 12.28 -18.93
C LEU A 49 -7.63 11.72 -19.02
N ILE A 50 -7.36 10.54 -18.44
CA ILE A 50 -6.05 9.92 -18.52
C ILE A 50 -5.93 9.19 -19.85
N PRO A 51 -5.04 9.62 -20.75
CA PRO A 51 -4.80 8.92 -21.99
C PRO A 51 -4.15 7.55 -21.69
N THR A 52 -4.54 6.55 -22.44
CA THR A 52 -3.77 5.31 -22.49
C THR A 52 -2.46 5.59 -23.22
N SER A 53 -1.35 5.14 -22.65
CA SER A 53 -0.04 5.21 -23.29
C SER A 53 0.44 3.81 -23.70
N GLU A 54 1.46 3.78 -24.53
CA GLU A 54 2.11 2.52 -24.90
C GLU A 54 2.60 1.76 -23.64
N PHE A 55 3.02 2.49 -22.62
CA PHE A 55 3.46 1.93 -21.34
C PHE A 55 2.29 1.53 -20.43
N CYS A 56 1.17 2.25 -20.47
CA CYS A 56 -0.04 2.04 -19.68
C CYS A 56 -1.24 1.88 -20.60
N SER A 57 -1.34 0.73 -21.27
CA SER A 57 -2.39 0.44 -22.25
C SER A 57 -3.76 0.13 -21.64
N ILE A 58 -3.82 -0.11 -20.33
CA ILE A 58 -5.06 -0.42 -19.61
C ILE A 58 -5.62 0.85 -18.99
N PRO A 59 -6.87 1.23 -19.26
CA PRO A 59 -7.53 2.35 -18.59
C PRO A 59 -7.61 2.13 -17.07
N ASP A 60 -7.33 3.16 -16.27
CA ASP A 60 -7.28 3.07 -14.82
C ASP A 60 -8.60 2.58 -14.20
N ASN A 61 -9.72 2.98 -14.77
CA ASN A 61 -11.04 2.55 -14.34
C ASN A 61 -11.36 1.07 -14.60
N SER A 62 -10.57 0.39 -15.41
CA SER A 62 -10.72 -1.05 -15.71
C SER A 62 -9.84 -1.95 -14.85
N ILE A 63 -8.96 -1.37 -14.03
CA ILE A 63 -8.04 -2.13 -13.16
C ILE A 63 -8.84 -2.71 -11.98
N GLN A 64 -9.20 -3.99 -12.09
CA GLN A 64 -10.01 -4.64 -11.07
C GLN A 64 -9.26 -4.82 -9.74
N GLU A 65 -7.95 -5.09 -9.81
CA GLU A 65 -7.08 -5.21 -8.64
C GLU A 65 -7.05 -3.94 -7.80
N ASN A 66 -7.28 -2.79 -8.43
CA ASN A 66 -7.34 -1.53 -7.68
C ASN A 66 -8.67 -1.33 -6.94
N LYS A 67 -9.75 -1.92 -7.42
CA LYS A 67 -11.08 -1.81 -6.84
C LYS A 67 -11.39 -2.92 -5.83
N ASN A 68 -10.74 -4.05 -6.00
CA ASN A 68 -10.99 -5.27 -5.25
C ASN A 68 -9.67 -5.88 -4.83
N PHE A 69 -9.30 -5.72 -3.57
CA PHE A 69 -7.98 -6.10 -3.07
C PHE A 69 -8.02 -6.57 -1.62
N SER A 70 -6.94 -7.20 -1.19
CA SER A 70 -6.75 -7.57 0.22
C SER A 70 -5.80 -6.60 0.92
N TYR A 71 -6.08 -6.32 2.18
CA TYR A 71 -5.17 -5.67 3.12
C TYR A 71 -4.97 -6.57 4.34
N THR A 72 -3.92 -6.33 5.11
CA THR A 72 -3.58 -7.22 6.21
C THR A 72 -3.45 -6.45 7.52
N ILE A 73 -3.79 -7.12 8.62
CA ILE A 73 -3.69 -6.56 9.96
C ILE A 73 -2.85 -7.48 10.84
N PHE A 74 -1.79 -6.92 11.43
CA PHE A 74 -1.09 -7.54 12.54
C PHE A 74 -1.86 -7.24 13.82
N THR A 75 -2.13 -8.25 14.63
CA THR A 75 -2.89 -8.10 15.88
C THR A 75 -2.41 -9.11 16.93
N PRO A 76 -2.53 -8.80 18.21
CA PRO A 76 -2.30 -9.79 19.26
C PRO A 76 -3.13 -11.05 19.03
N LYS A 77 -2.53 -12.20 19.24
CA LYS A 77 -3.14 -13.51 19.02
C LYS A 77 -4.41 -13.68 19.86
N GLY A 78 -5.47 -14.14 19.23
CA GLY A 78 -6.74 -14.39 19.90
C GLY A 78 -7.60 -13.14 20.11
N SER A 79 -7.18 -11.95 19.64
CA SER A 79 -8.00 -10.75 19.74
C SER A 79 -9.32 -10.95 19.01
N ARG A 80 -10.44 -10.78 19.73
CA ARG A 80 -11.79 -10.84 19.15
C ARG A 80 -12.17 -9.48 18.57
N LYS A 81 -11.92 -8.41 19.35
CA LYS A 81 -12.13 -7.02 18.94
C LYS A 81 -11.03 -6.13 19.54
N THR A 82 -10.77 -5.02 18.88
CA THR A 82 -9.86 -3.98 19.36
C THR A 82 -10.42 -2.60 19.05
N ASN A 83 -10.07 -1.63 19.89
CA ASN A 83 -10.47 -0.23 19.72
C ASN A 83 -9.28 0.69 19.38
N GLN A 84 -8.09 0.14 19.17
CA GLN A 84 -6.91 0.92 18.85
C GLN A 84 -6.13 0.28 17.72
N ALA A 85 -5.77 1.10 16.73
CA ALA A 85 -4.95 0.65 15.64
C ALA A 85 -3.94 1.70 15.17
N ILE A 86 -2.89 1.20 14.52
CA ILE A 86 -1.92 1.97 13.78
C ILE A 86 -2.13 1.67 12.31
N LEU A 87 -2.43 2.69 11.51
CA LEU A 87 -2.46 2.59 10.06
C LEU A 87 -1.05 2.84 9.52
N LEU A 88 -0.44 1.81 8.94
CA LEU A 88 0.88 1.89 8.34
C LEU A 88 0.75 1.97 6.82
N LEU A 89 1.07 3.14 6.27
CA LEU A 89 1.07 3.39 4.84
C LEU A 89 2.48 3.25 4.26
N HIS A 90 2.58 2.67 3.10
CA HIS A 90 3.85 2.51 2.40
C HIS A 90 4.25 3.76 1.61
N GLY A 91 5.51 3.82 1.18
CA GLY A 91 6.04 4.90 0.36
C GLY A 91 5.69 4.75 -1.11
N LEU A 92 6.02 5.78 -1.89
CA LEU A 92 5.85 5.80 -3.34
C LEU A 92 6.63 4.64 -4.00
N ASN A 93 6.03 4.05 -5.02
CA ASN A 93 6.62 2.97 -5.84
C ASN A 93 6.95 1.67 -5.09
N GLU A 94 6.34 1.45 -3.94
CA GLU A 94 6.46 0.18 -3.24
C GLU A 94 5.65 -0.92 -3.97
N ARG A 95 6.22 -2.13 -3.98
CA ARG A 95 5.64 -3.29 -4.68
C ARG A 95 5.14 -4.37 -3.75
N ASN A 96 5.69 -4.41 -2.55
CA ASN A 96 5.36 -5.39 -1.54
C ASN A 96 5.58 -4.81 -0.15
N TRP A 97 5.13 -5.55 0.86
CA TRP A 97 5.25 -5.17 2.26
C TRP A 97 6.56 -5.61 2.91
N ASP A 98 7.47 -6.26 2.19
CA ASP A 98 8.64 -6.96 2.75
C ASP A 98 9.35 -6.17 3.87
N LYS A 99 9.69 -4.91 3.61
CA LYS A 99 10.39 -4.06 4.58
C LYS A 99 9.52 -3.49 5.69
N TYR A 100 8.20 -3.57 5.54
CA TYR A 100 7.25 -3.07 6.53
C TYR A 100 6.77 -4.16 7.49
N LEU A 101 6.99 -5.44 7.15
CA LEU A 101 6.52 -6.57 7.96
C LEU A 101 7.12 -6.55 9.36
N THR A 102 8.43 -6.33 9.47
CA THR A 102 9.12 -6.21 10.77
C THR A 102 8.69 -4.99 11.56
N TRP A 103 8.34 -3.89 10.87
CA TRP A 103 7.80 -2.70 11.53
C TRP A 103 6.40 -2.98 12.09
N ALA A 104 5.55 -3.61 11.29
CA ALA A 104 4.20 -3.96 11.72
C ALA A 104 4.22 -4.94 12.90
N GLU A 105 5.09 -5.94 12.84
CA GLU A 105 5.30 -6.87 13.94
C GLU A 105 5.76 -6.15 15.22
N TYR A 106 6.81 -5.34 15.12
CA TYR A 106 7.36 -4.58 16.25
C TYR A 106 6.32 -3.63 16.85
N LEU A 107 5.64 -2.84 16.02
CA LEU A 107 4.62 -1.90 16.47
C LEU A 107 3.47 -2.63 17.18
N SER A 108 2.99 -3.74 16.61
CA SER A 108 1.91 -4.51 17.22
C SER A 108 2.35 -5.15 18.54
N SER A 109 3.55 -5.75 18.57
CA SER A 109 4.10 -6.38 19.77
C SER A 109 4.36 -5.36 20.89
N ALA A 110 4.99 -4.23 20.56
CA ALA A 110 5.40 -3.24 21.54
C ALA A 110 4.21 -2.43 22.12
N THR A 111 3.15 -2.26 21.32
CA THR A 111 2.01 -1.40 21.73
C THR A 111 0.76 -2.18 22.10
N GLY A 112 0.70 -3.47 21.79
CA GLY A 112 -0.51 -4.27 21.92
C GLY A 112 -1.65 -3.89 20.97
N LYS A 113 -1.39 -2.98 20.01
CA LYS A 113 -2.39 -2.45 19.08
C LYS A 113 -2.40 -3.24 17.76
N ALA A 114 -3.53 -3.22 17.09
CA ALA A 114 -3.59 -3.67 15.71
C ALA A 114 -2.77 -2.75 14.79
N VAL A 115 -2.08 -3.33 13.80
CA VAL A 115 -1.34 -2.57 12.77
C VAL A 115 -1.89 -2.93 11.41
N ILE A 116 -2.50 -1.96 10.75
CA ILE A 116 -3.14 -2.11 9.45
C ILE A 116 -2.14 -1.77 8.35
N LEU A 117 -1.85 -2.74 7.48
CA LEU A 117 -1.09 -2.55 6.26
C LEU A 117 -2.07 -2.33 5.10
N PHE A 118 -2.39 -1.08 4.81
CA PHE A 118 -3.37 -0.73 3.79
C PHE A 118 -2.66 -0.23 2.52
N PRO A 119 -2.82 -0.93 1.36
CA PRO A 119 -2.13 -0.55 0.13
C PRO A 119 -2.75 0.70 -0.48
N ILE A 120 -1.90 1.64 -0.90
CA ILE A 120 -2.30 2.84 -1.64
C ILE A 120 -2.75 2.45 -3.05
N ALA A 121 -3.70 3.19 -3.62
CA ALA A 121 -4.21 2.94 -4.97
C ALA A 121 -3.09 2.85 -6.01
N PHE A 122 -3.20 1.90 -6.92
CA PHE A 122 -2.21 1.58 -7.96
C PHE A 122 -0.83 1.18 -7.45
N HIS A 123 -0.75 0.60 -6.24
CA HIS A 123 0.49 0.06 -5.67
C HIS A 123 0.27 -1.36 -5.17
N MET A 124 1.36 -2.09 -4.99
CA MET A 124 1.36 -3.46 -4.44
C MET A 124 0.36 -4.39 -5.15
N ASN A 125 -0.50 -5.08 -4.39
CA ASN A 125 -1.54 -5.97 -4.92
C ASN A 125 -2.76 -5.23 -5.52
N ARG A 126 -2.68 -3.91 -5.68
CA ARG A 126 -3.69 -3.09 -6.36
C ARG A 126 -3.30 -2.70 -7.79
N THR A 127 -2.35 -3.42 -8.37
CA THR A 127 -1.86 -3.17 -9.74
C THR A 127 -1.85 -4.44 -10.56
N PRO A 128 -2.07 -4.33 -11.87
CA PRO A 128 -1.85 -5.45 -12.78
C PRO A 128 -0.41 -5.97 -12.68
N CYS A 129 -0.24 -7.29 -12.69
CA CYS A 129 1.07 -7.93 -12.54
C CYS A 129 2.10 -7.53 -13.62
N ASN A 130 1.65 -7.14 -14.80
CA ASN A 130 2.50 -6.69 -15.90
C ASN A 130 3.21 -5.36 -15.61
N TRP A 131 2.66 -4.50 -14.75
CA TRP A 131 3.29 -3.22 -14.40
C TRP A 131 4.64 -3.35 -13.68
N TYR A 132 4.90 -4.51 -13.09
CA TYR A 132 6.14 -4.81 -12.37
C TYR A 132 6.91 -5.96 -12.97
N ASN A 133 6.49 -6.49 -14.12
CA ASN A 133 7.18 -7.57 -14.78
C ASN A 133 8.50 -7.06 -15.38
N PRO A 134 9.67 -7.48 -14.86
CA PRO A 134 10.95 -7.02 -15.37
C PRO A 134 11.13 -7.30 -16.86
N ARG A 135 10.64 -8.44 -17.33
CA ARG A 135 10.77 -8.84 -18.76
C ARG A 135 10.01 -7.88 -19.68
N ALA A 136 8.81 -7.45 -19.28
CA ALA A 136 8.02 -6.49 -20.05
C ALA A 136 8.65 -5.09 -20.06
N LEU A 137 9.48 -4.76 -19.06
CA LEU A 137 10.09 -3.44 -18.89
C LEU A 137 11.50 -3.32 -19.47
N MET A 138 12.14 -4.42 -19.87
CA MET A 138 13.53 -4.39 -20.35
C MET A 138 13.70 -3.60 -21.65
N SER A 139 12.74 -3.67 -22.56
CA SER A 139 12.77 -2.88 -23.80
C SER A 139 12.75 -1.36 -23.51
N TRP A 140 11.93 -0.96 -22.53
CA TRP A 140 11.86 0.43 -22.06
C TRP A 140 13.14 0.89 -21.37
N VAL A 141 13.80 0.01 -20.61
CA VAL A 141 15.11 0.29 -20.01
C VAL A 141 16.15 0.53 -21.10
N ALA A 142 16.19 -0.33 -22.13
CA ALA A 142 17.11 -0.19 -23.25
C ALA A 142 16.87 1.11 -24.02
N ARG A 143 15.62 1.42 -24.35
CA ARG A 143 15.23 2.66 -25.02
C ARG A 143 15.67 3.89 -24.22
N ARG A 144 15.39 3.92 -22.91
CA ARG A 144 15.75 5.05 -22.05
C ARG A 144 17.26 5.26 -21.96
N LYS A 145 18.06 4.19 -21.94
CA LYS A 145 19.53 4.29 -21.97
C LYS A 145 20.05 4.86 -23.28
N GLN A 146 19.37 4.64 -24.39
CA GLN A 146 19.69 5.23 -25.68
C GLN A 146 19.32 6.72 -25.77
N GLU A 147 18.16 7.08 -25.21
CA GLU A 147 17.63 8.45 -25.27
C GLU A 147 18.33 9.40 -24.31
N VAL A 148 18.79 8.92 -23.15
CA VAL A 148 19.41 9.73 -22.10
C VAL A 148 20.87 9.33 -21.91
N LYS A 149 21.79 10.21 -22.30
CA LYS A 149 23.23 10.01 -22.13
C LYS A 149 23.60 9.85 -20.65
N HIS A 150 24.56 8.97 -20.37
CA HIS A 150 25.06 8.70 -19.01
C HIS A 150 24.07 8.09 -18.01
N LEU A 151 23.00 7.47 -18.49
CA LEU A 151 21.98 6.82 -17.66
C LEU A 151 22.23 5.30 -17.49
N ASP A 152 23.49 4.90 -17.29
CA ASP A 152 23.91 3.49 -17.25
C ASP A 152 23.24 2.70 -16.12
N ASN A 153 22.98 3.37 -14.99
CA ASN A 153 22.38 2.78 -13.80
C ASN A 153 20.83 2.75 -13.79
N SER A 154 20.18 3.04 -14.93
CA SER A 154 18.73 2.97 -15.01
C SER A 154 18.23 1.54 -14.87
N THR A 155 17.40 1.30 -13.87
CA THR A 155 16.76 0.01 -13.61
C THR A 155 15.32 0.02 -14.11
N PHE A 156 14.72 -1.17 -14.29
CA PHE A 156 13.32 -1.27 -14.66
C PHE A 156 12.39 -0.62 -13.62
N VAL A 157 12.81 -0.53 -12.35
CA VAL A 157 12.07 0.19 -11.29
C VAL A 157 12.00 1.69 -11.57
N ASN A 158 13.16 2.27 -11.92
CA ASN A 158 13.27 3.69 -12.22
C ASN A 158 12.49 4.05 -13.50
N VAL A 159 12.54 3.16 -14.49
CA VAL A 159 11.78 3.30 -15.73
C VAL A 159 10.28 3.27 -15.44
N ALA A 160 9.78 2.27 -14.71
CA ALA A 160 8.38 2.16 -14.36
C ALA A 160 7.87 3.39 -13.61
N LEU A 161 8.64 3.88 -12.64
CA LEU A 161 8.27 5.09 -11.89
C LEU A 161 8.24 6.33 -12.79
N SER A 162 9.29 6.54 -13.58
CA SER A 162 9.42 7.72 -14.43
C SER A 162 8.32 7.80 -15.48
N TYR A 163 8.05 6.70 -16.20
CA TYR A 163 6.97 6.68 -17.19
C TYR A 163 5.60 6.86 -16.54
N ARG A 164 5.36 6.26 -15.38
CA ARG A 164 4.08 6.45 -14.67
C ARG A 164 3.86 7.89 -14.23
N LEU A 165 4.91 8.62 -13.90
CA LEU A 165 4.82 10.03 -13.50
C LEU A 165 4.80 10.97 -14.71
N SER A 166 5.57 10.68 -15.77
CA SER A 166 5.66 11.56 -16.95
C SER A 166 4.48 11.39 -17.91
N ASP A 167 4.09 10.14 -18.19
CA ASP A 167 3.01 9.87 -19.15
C ASP A 167 1.63 10.23 -18.59
N THR A 168 1.45 10.03 -17.30
CA THR A 168 0.16 10.23 -16.64
C THR A 168 0.30 10.88 -15.26
N PRO A 169 0.74 12.16 -15.17
CA PRO A 169 0.92 12.84 -13.88
C PRO A 169 -0.38 12.94 -13.08
N LEU A 170 -1.53 13.02 -13.77
CA LEU A 170 -2.85 13.01 -13.15
C LEU A 170 -3.12 11.72 -12.36
N ARG A 171 -2.53 10.58 -12.74
CA ARG A 171 -2.66 9.31 -12.00
C ARG A 171 -2.09 9.42 -10.58
N PHE A 172 -1.03 10.20 -10.38
CA PHE A 172 -0.50 10.43 -9.04
C PHE A 172 -1.53 11.12 -8.13
N TYR A 173 -2.19 12.14 -8.64
CA TYR A 173 -3.26 12.84 -7.94
C TYR A 173 -4.47 11.92 -7.67
N ILE A 174 -4.90 11.16 -8.66
CA ILE A 174 -6.00 10.19 -8.53
C ILE A 174 -5.64 9.12 -7.50
N SER A 175 -4.41 8.60 -7.53
CA SER A 175 -3.93 7.62 -6.55
C SER A 175 -4.08 8.14 -5.11
N GLY A 176 -3.70 9.39 -4.87
CA GLY A 176 -3.87 10.03 -3.56
C GLY A 176 -5.33 10.17 -3.15
N LYS A 177 -6.16 10.73 -4.03
CA LYS A 177 -7.59 10.90 -3.78
C LYS A 177 -8.30 9.56 -3.54
N GLU A 178 -8.08 8.59 -4.40
CA GLU A 178 -8.70 7.28 -4.29
C GLU A 178 -8.29 6.55 -3.00
N SER A 179 -7.01 6.64 -2.62
CA SER A 179 -6.54 6.10 -1.36
C SER A 179 -7.21 6.75 -0.16
N MET A 180 -7.39 8.07 -0.18
CA MET A 180 -8.10 8.80 0.86
C MET A 180 -9.55 8.34 0.99
N PHE A 181 -10.27 8.17 -0.12
CA PHE A 181 -11.66 7.71 -0.10
C PHE A 181 -11.77 6.25 0.36
N ASN A 182 -10.85 5.39 -0.03
CA ASN A 182 -10.85 4.01 0.45
C ASN A 182 -10.58 3.94 1.97
N LEU A 183 -9.68 4.76 2.49
CA LEU A 183 -9.48 4.86 3.94
C LEU A 183 -10.70 5.42 4.65
N TRP A 184 -11.34 6.44 4.07
CA TRP A 184 -12.59 6.97 4.61
C TRP A 184 -13.70 5.92 4.62
N GLN A 185 -13.83 5.12 3.56
CA GLN A 185 -14.74 3.96 3.51
C GLN A 185 -14.42 2.97 4.62
N LEU A 186 -13.15 2.57 4.78
CA LEU A 186 -12.72 1.66 5.85
C LEU A 186 -13.11 2.20 7.24
N PHE A 187 -12.83 3.46 7.50
CA PHE A 187 -13.18 4.07 8.80
C PHE A 187 -14.69 4.16 9.01
N ARG A 188 -15.46 4.45 7.98
CA ARG A 188 -16.92 4.44 8.02
C ARG A 188 -17.46 3.05 8.33
N GLU A 189 -16.95 2.00 7.70
CA GLU A 189 -17.30 0.61 7.97
C GLU A 189 -16.99 0.23 9.43
N ILE A 190 -15.86 0.65 9.95
CA ILE A 190 -15.49 0.43 11.35
C ILE A 190 -16.46 1.17 12.28
N LYS A 191 -16.72 2.45 12.05
CA LYS A 191 -17.64 3.26 12.84
C LYS A 191 -19.08 2.70 12.85
N ASN A 192 -19.49 2.11 11.74
CA ASN A 192 -20.78 1.43 11.63
C ASN A 192 -20.79 0.02 12.26
N GLY A 193 -19.66 -0.46 12.76
CA GLY A 193 -19.51 -1.80 13.36
C GLY A 193 -19.54 -2.94 12.35
N GLN A 194 -19.29 -2.64 11.08
CA GLN A 194 -19.27 -3.62 9.99
C GLN A 194 -17.94 -4.38 9.91
N HIS A 195 -16.86 -3.79 10.43
CA HIS A 195 -15.54 -4.46 10.43
C HIS A 195 -15.45 -5.52 11.55
N PRO A 196 -15.04 -6.77 11.23
CA PRO A 196 -15.10 -7.87 12.19
C PRO A 196 -14.09 -7.72 13.36
N LEU A 197 -12.98 -7.01 13.18
CA LEU A 197 -11.93 -6.86 14.20
C LEU A 197 -12.08 -5.60 15.04
N PHE A 198 -12.69 -4.53 14.54
CA PHE A 198 -12.71 -3.24 15.23
C PHE A 198 -14.05 -2.97 15.95
N GLU A 199 -13.93 -2.26 17.06
CA GLU A 199 -15.07 -1.66 17.73
C GLU A 199 -15.50 -0.36 17.04
N LYS A 200 -16.75 0.07 17.23
CA LYS A 200 -17.29 1.28 16.60
C LYS A 200 -16.51 2.54 16.98
N GLU A 201 -16.04 2.61 18.21
CA GLU A 201 -15.27 3.74 18.76
C GLU A 201 -13.77 3.44 18.74
N SER A 202 -13.23 3.17 17.55
CA SER A 202 -11.81 2.86 17.40
C SER A 202 -10.99 4.11 17.10
N TYR A 203 -9.81 4.18 17.71
CA TYR A 203 -8.84 5.26 17.52
C TYR A 203 -7.69 4.81 16.63
N PHE A 204 -7.31 5.66 15.68
CA PHE A 204 -6.26 5.37 14.71
C PHE A 204 -5.11 6.35 14.82
N ARG A 205 -3.87 5.84 14.73
CA ARG A 205 -2.68 6.64 14.44
C ARG A 205 -2.19 6.30 13.05
N ILE A 206 -1.86 7.33 12.27
CA ILE A 206 -1.37 7.14 10.89
C ILE A 206 0.14 7.30 10.89
N LEU A 207 0.84 6.28 10.42
CA LEU A 207 2.28 6.31 10.14
C LEU A 207 2.48 6.24 8.63
N HIS A 208 3.14 7.24 8.09
CA HIS A 208 3.49 7.32 6.68
C HIS A 208 4.98 7.60 6.51
N ARG A 209 5.64 6.83 5.66
CA ARG A 209 7.03 7.10 5.30
C ARG A 209 7.08 8.29 4.36
N ARG A 210 7.53 9.45 4.84
CA ARG A 210 7.89 10.57 3.97
C ARG A 210 9.11 10.21 3.12
N LEU A 211 9.06 10.52 1.83
CA LEU A 211 10.26 10.71 1.04
C LEU A 211 10.89 12.03 1.48
N SER A 212 11.79 11.99 2.44
CA SER A 212 12.61 13.16 2.73
C SER A 212 13.80 13.15 1.78
N VAL A 213 13.91 14.18 0.96
CA VAL A 213 15.10 14.47 0.17
C VAL A 213 16.13 15.26 1.00
N THR A 214 15.86 15.53 2.25
CA THR A 214 16.79 16.21 3.17
C THR A 214 16.64 15.65 4.57
N ASP A 215 17.76 15.25 5.17
CA ASP A 215 17.90 15.03 6.59
C ASP A 215 17.48 16.28 7.36
N SER A 216 16.37 16.22 8.09
CA SER A 216 16.15 17.00 9.30
C SER A 216 14.96 16.41 10.05
N ASP A 217 15.22 16.14 11.31
CA ASP A 217 14.30 15.62 12.31
C ASP A 217 13.04 16.48 12.41
N ASP A 218 11.88 15.91 12.03
CA ASP A 218 10.60 16.34 12.59
C ASP A 218 9.54 15.26 12.35
N CYS A 219 9.33 14.49 13.40
CA CYS A 219 8.22 13.56 13.53
C CYS A 219 6.98 14.35 13.97
N GLN A 220 6.23 14.92 13.04
CA GLN A 220 4.92 15.50 13.37
C GLN A 220 3.85 14.41 13.36
N SER A 221 3.41 14.04 14.55
CA SER A 221 2.22 13.22 14.79
C SER A 221 0.97 14.05 14.54
N GLY A 222 0.34 13.87 13.38
CA GLY A 222 -0.99 14.40 13.12
C GLY A 222 -2.05 13.55 13.82
N THR A 223 -2.69 14.10 14.83
CA THR A 223 -3.88 13.52 15.47
C THR A 223 -5.09 14.05 14.73
N PHE A 224 -5.80 13.18 14.00
CA PHE A 224 -7.12 13.53 13.50
C PHE A 224 -8.16 13.06 14.52
N ILE A 225 -8.81 14.02 15.15
CA ILE A 225 -10.02 13.84 15.95
C ILE A 225 -11.18 14.22 15.02
N GLY A 226 -12.08 13.29 14.78
CA GLY A 226 -13.31 13.49 14.04
C GLY A 226 -14.46 12.72 14.70
#